data_f1cdd33cb51202b8f4e0543e79fdb799
#
_entry.id   f1cdd33cb51202b8f4e0543e79fdb799
#
_cell.length_a   1.000
_cell.length_b   1.000
_cell.length_c   1.000
_cell.angle_alpha   90.00
_cell.angle_beta   90.00
_cell.angle_gamma   90.00
#
_symmetry.space_group_name_H-M   'P 1'
#
loop_
_entity.id
_entity.type
_entity.pdbx_description
1 polymer ?
#
loop_
_entity_poly.entity_id
_entity_poly.type
_entity_poly.pdbx_seq_one_letter_code
_entity_poly.pdbx_strand_id
1 'polypeptide(L)'
;MASIFTRIINGEIPSYKVAEDENFLAFLDINPLEKGHTLVVPKKEIDYIFDLDDETLQGMIVFAKKVAKKIQAKIACKRVAGMGFGREVAPAHIHLIPMENEYDVDFRKVKPKFTPEEFEETARMIRE
;
A
#
# COMPACT_ATOMS: atom_id res chain seq x y z
N MET A 1 -15.56 3.09 -16.02
CA MET A 1 -15.31 1.73 -15.56
C MET A 1 -14.42 1.76 -14.32
N ALA A 2 -14.81 1.05 -13.28
CA ALA A 2 -14.06 1.06 -12.04
C ALA A 2 -12.74 0.30 -12.21
N SER A 3 -11.65 0.86 -11.66
CA SER A 3 -10.36 0.19 -11.63
C SER A 3 -10.40 -0.99 -10.67
N ILE A 4 -9.38 -1.84 -10.73
CA ILE A 4 -9.26 -2.96 -9.79
C ILE A 4 -9.18 -2.45 -8.35
N PHE A 5 -8.50 -1.32 -8.11
CA PHE A 5 -8.39 -0.74 -6.77
C PHE A 5 -9.74 -0.21 -6.28
N THR A 6 -10.51 0.44 -7.16
CA THR A 6 -11.85 0.90 -6.81
C THR A 6 -12.74 -0.26 -6.41
N ARG A 7 -12.65 -1.38 -7.13
CA ARG A 7 -13.42 -2.58 -6.81
C ARG A 7 -12.98 -3.18 -5.47
N ILE A 8 -11.70 -3.12 -5.15
CA ILE A 8 -11.19 -3.54 -3.84
C ILE A 8 -11.76 -2.63 -2.74
N ILE A 9 -11.74 -1.31 -2.96
CA ILE A 9 -12.28 -0.34 -2.00
C ILE A 9 -13.75 -0.61 -1.73
N ASN A 10 -14.51 -0.96 -2.76
CA ASN A 10 -15.94 -1.24 -2.65
C ASN A 10 -16.26 -2.64 -2.11
N GLY A 11 -15.23 -3.46 -1.85
CA GLY A 11 -15.43 -4.81 -1.34
C GLY A 11 -15.83 -5.83 -2.40
N GLU A 12 -15.78 -5.45 -3.68
CA GLU A 12 -16.14 -6.37 -4.78
C GLU A 12 -15.06 -7.41 -5.05
N ILE A 13 -13.81 -7.06 -4.75
CA ILE A 13 -12.66 -7.97 -4.89
C ILE A 13 -11.99 -8.06 -3.53
N PRO A 14 -11.69 -9.28 -3.05
CA PRO A 14 -11.00 -9.42 -1.77
C PRO A 14 -9.58 -8.88 -1.84
N SER A 15 -9.06 -8.45 -0.69
CA SER A 15 -7.71 -7.94 -0.56
C SER A 15 -7.16 -8.36 0.80
N TYR A 16 -5.82 -8.28 0.94
CA TYR A 16 -5.16 -8.55 2.21
C TYR A 16 -5.04 -7.22 2.97
N LYS A 17 -6.12 -6.86 3.64
CA LYS A 17 -6.25 -5.57 4.29
C LYS A 17 -5.29 -5.42 5.47
N VAL A 18 -4.66 -4.26 5.55
CA VAL A 18 -3.72 -3.92 6.62
C VAL A 18 -4.32 -2.86 7.55
N ALA A 19 -5.00 -1.88 7.00
CA ALA A 19 -5.63 -0.81 7.77
C ALA A 19 -6.71 -0.14 6.94
N GLU A 20 -7.65 0.50 7.62
CA GLU A 20 -8.74 1.21 6.93
C GLU A 20 -9.34 2.25 7.87
N ASP A 21 -9.72 3.39 7.31
CA ASP A 21 -10.57 4.36 8.00
C ASP A 21 -11.63 4.85 7.02
N GLU A 22 -12.32 5.93 7.35
CA GLU A 22 -13.39 6.46 6.50
C GLU A 22 -12.91 6.88 5.12
N ASN A 23 -11.67 7.33 5.02
CA ASN A 23 -11.16 7.98 3.82
C ASN A 23 -10.08 7.19 3.07
N PHE A 24 -9.45 6.23 3.72
CA PHE A 24 -8.30 5.53 3.16
C PHE A 24 -8.34 4.04 3.44
N LEU A 25 -7.67 3.28 2.57
CA LEU A 25 -7.53 1.84 2.70
C LEU A 25 -6.07 1.47 2.45
N ALA A 26 -5.53 0.57 3.25
CA ALA A 26 -4.20 0.01 3.04
C ALA A 26 -4.32 -1.51 2.93
N PHE A 27 -3.68 -2.08 1.90
CA PHE A 27 -3.70 -3.52 1.66
C PHE A 27 -2.39 -3.95 1.01
N LEU A 28 -2.05 -5.23 1.13
CA LEU A 28 -0.80 -5.74 0.56
C LEU A 28 -0.85 -5.75 -0.96
N ASP A 29 0.29 -5.41 -1.59
CA ASP A 29 0.48 -5.56 -3.02
C ASP A 29 0.67 -7.04 -3.31
N ILE A 30 -0.08 -7.61 -4.25
CA ILE A 30 0.02 -9.03 -4.61
C ILE A 30 1.20 -9.32 -5.54
N ASN A 31 1.86 -8.27 -6.05
CA ASN A 31 3.12 -8.37 -6.79
C ASN A 31 4.20 -7.60 -6.03
N PRO A 32 4.50 -8.01 -4.78
CA PRO A 32 5.31 -7.18 -3.89
C PRO A 32 6.78 -7.16 -4.27
N LEU A 33 7.42 -6.02 -4.00
CA LEU A 33 8.88 -5.93 -4.10
C LEU A 33 9.54 -6.62 -2.91
N GLU A 34 8.90 -6.55 -1.74
CA GLU A 34 9.39 -7.15 -0.51
C GLU A 34 8.20 -7.63 0.31
N LYS A 35 8.45 -8.52 1.26
CA LYS A 35 7.41 -8.95 2.21
C LYS A 35 6.90 -7.72 2.95
N GLY A 36 5.59 -7.54 2.95
CA GLY A 36 4.97 -6.40 3.62
C GLY A 36 4.77 -5.17 2.74
N HIS A 37 5.14 -5.24 1.46
CA HIS A 37 4.87 -4.16 0.51
C HIS A 37 3.37 -3.87 0.50
N THR A 38 3.00 -2.66 0.90
CA THR A 38 1.61 -2.25 1.11
C THR A 38 1.28 -1.08 0.19
N LEU A 39 0.03 -1.04 -0.25
CA LEU A 39 -0.51 0.07 -1.03
C LEU A 39 -1.49 0.85 -0.15
N VAL A 40 -1.37 2.17 -0.17
CA VAL A 40 -2.32 3.07 0.49
C VAL A 40 -3.09 3.80 -0.59
N VAL A 41 -4.42 3.72 -0.55
CA VAL A 41 -5.28 4.34 -1.55
C VAL A 41 -6.34 5.21 -0.85
N PRO A 42 -6.72 6.34 -1.47
CA PRO A 42 -7.87 7.09 -1.00
C PRO A 42 -9.15 6.41 -1.49
N LYS A 43 -10.21 6.48 -0.71
CA LYS A 43 -11.50 5.96 -1.14
C LYS A 43 -12.16 6.86 -2.19
N LYS A 44 -11.71 8.11 -2.26
CA LYS A 44 -12.13 9.07 -3.28
C LYS A 44 -11.45 8.70 -4.61
N GLU A 45 -12.21 8.56 -5.68
CA GLU A 45 -11.68 8.18 -7.00
C GLU A 45 -10.96 9.33 -7.68
N ILE A 46 -9.66 9.40 -7.51
CA ILE A 46 -8.78 10.38 -8.16
C ILE A 46 -7.63 9.59 -8.77
N ASP A 47 -7.36 9.79 -10.04
CA ASP A 47 -6.33 9.04 -10.76
C ASP A 47 -4.90 9.47 -10.39
N TYR A 48 -4.70 10.75 -10.20
CA TYR A 48 -3.38 11.33 -10.01
C TYR A 48 -3.29 11.93 -8.61
N ILE A 49 -2.28 11.52 -7.86
CA ILE A 49 -2.15 11.90 -6.45
C ILE A 49 -2.12 13.43 -6.24
N PHE A 50 -1.50 14.15 -7.18
CA PHE A 50 -1.40 15.61 -7.05
C PHE A 50 -2.68 16.35 -7.45
N ASP A 51 -3.70 15.62 -7.88
CA ASP A 51 -5.04 16.17 -8.11
C ASP A 51 -5.92 16.06 -6.86
N LEU A 52 -5.41 15.41 -5.80
CA LEU A 52 -6.12 15.37 -4.52
C LEU A 52 -6.15 16.78 -3.91
N ASP A 53 -7.26 17.13 -3.26
CA ASP A 53 -7.31 18.36 -2.50
C ASP A 53 -6.33 18.29 -1.31
N ASP A 54 -5.94 19.46 -0.81
CA ASP A 54 -4.92 19.53 0.23
C ASP A 54 -5.29 18.73 1.47
N GLU A 55 -6.54 18.83 1.91
CA GLU A 55 -7.00 18.12 3.09
C GLU A 55 -6.88 16.59 2.91
N THR A 56 -7.31 16.08 1.76
CA THR A 56 -7.23 14.65 1.48
C THR A 56 -5.78 14.20 1.38
N LEU A 57 -4.94 14.97 0.71
CA LEU A 57 -3.52 14.64 0.58
C LEU A 57 -2.83 14.61 1.94
N GLN A 58 -3.10 15.60 2.79
CA GLN A 58 -2.57 15.65 4.15
C GLN A 58 -3.00 14.43 4.95
N GLY A 59 -4.29 14.10 4.88
CA GLY A 59 -4.81 12.92 5.57
C GLY A 59 -4.19 11.63 5.08
N MET A 60 -3.97 11.53 3.77
CA MET A 60 -3.37 10.35 3.16
C MET A 60 -1.92 10.13 3.64
N ILE A 61 -1.13 11.20 3.72
CA ILE A 61 0.24 11.11 4.22
C ILE A 61 0.26 10.71 5.69
N VAL A 62 -0.63 11.27 6.50
CA VAL A 62 -0.71 10.91 7.92
C VAL A 62 -1.14 9.46 8.08
N PHE A 63 -2.12 9.01 7.29
CA PHE A 63 -2.55 7.61 7.30
C PHE A 63 -1.40 6.68 6.89
N ALA A 64 -0.67 7.04 5.82
CA ALA A 64 0.48 6.28 5.36
C ALA A 64 1.56 6.17 6.44
N LYS A 65 1.81 7.25 7.17
CA LYS A 65 2.76 7.25 8.28
C LYS A 65 2.36 6.22 9.34
N LYS A 66 1.08 6.19 9.70
CA LYS A 66 0.59 5.23 10.70
C LYS A 66 0.77 3.79 10.22
N VAL A 67 0.47 3.54 8.95
CA VAL A 67 0.63 2.20 8.36
C VAL A 67 2.12 1.84 8.30
N ALA A 68 2.98 2.78 7.89
CA ALA A 68 4.42 2.54 7.82
C ALA A 68 4.98 2.16 9.20
N LYS A 69 4.51 2.81 10.26
CA LYS A 69 4.93 2.48 11.62
C LYS A 69 4.48 1.07 12.03
N LYS A 70 3.29 0.66 11.62
CA LYS A 70 2.81 -0.71 11.86
C LYS A 70 3.67 -1.73 11.13
N ILE A 71 4.00 -1.46 9.88
CA ILE A 71 4.87 -2.34 9.08
C ILE A 71 6.24 -2.47 9.75
N GLN A 72 6.83 -1.33 10.12
CA GLN A 72 8.16 -1.31 10.72
C GLN A 72 8.21 -2.06 12.06
N ALA A 73 7.10 -2.07 12.79
CA ALA A 73 7.01 -2.78 14.07
C ALA A 73 6.99 -4.29 13.91
N LYS A 74 6.54 -4.79 12.76
CA LYS A 74 6.30 -6.23 12.57
C LYS A 74 7.21 -6.86 11.53
N ILE A 75 7.70 -6.10 10.57
CA ILE A 75 8.57 -6.60 9.50
C ILE A 75 9.97 -6.07 9.73
N ALA A 76 10.95 -6.96 9.82
CA ALA A 76 12.34 -6.56 10.01
C ALA A 76 12.82 -5.78 8.78
N CYS A 77 13.17 -4.52 8.97
CA CYS A 77 13.67 -3.65 7.91
C CYS A 77 14.33 -2.43 8.52
N LYS A 78 15.23 -1.80 7.76
CA LYS A 78 15.86 -0.57 8.23
C LYS A 78 14.89 0.59 8.19
N ARG A 79 14.13 0.66 7.11
CA ARG A 79 13.17 1.75 6.87
C ARG A 79 12.00 1.23 6.05
N VAL A 80 10.91 1.99 6.05
CA VAL A 80 9.82 1.79 5.12
C VAL A 80 9.88 2.96 4.14
N ALA A 81 10.11 2.65 2.86
CA ALA A 81 10.11 3.66 1.81
C ALA A 81 8.68 3.99 1.41
N GLY A 82 8.42 5.27 1.15
CA GLY A 82 7.13 5.70 0.63
C GLY A 82 7.32 6.29 -0.76
N MET A 83 6.55 5.85 -1.74
CA MET A 83 6.62 6.41 -3.08
C MET A 83 5.28 6.37 -3.79
N GLY A 84 5.05 7.42 -4.61
CA GLY A 84 3.92 7.48 -5.50
C GLY A 84 4.42 7.78 -6.90
N PHE A 85 3.77 7.19 -7.89
CA PHE A 85 4.12 7.42 -9.29
C PHE A 85 2.98 8.15 -9.99
N GLY A 86 3.32 8.97 -10.98
CA GLY A 86 2.33 9.76 -11.71
C GLY A 86 1.63 9.00 -12.83
N ARG A 87 2.03 7.77 -13.10
CA ARG A 87 1.54 6.98 -14.24
C ARG A 87 0.95 5.66 -13.81
N GLU A 88 0.48 5.59 -12.61
CA GLU A 88 -0.07 4.36 -12.05
C GLU A 88 -1.50 4.11 -12.51
N VAL A 89 -1.93 2.87 -12.34
CA VAL A 89 -3.32 2.53 -12.51
C VAL A 89 -4.14 3.29 -11.45
N ALA A 90 -5.28 3.85 -11.88
CA ALA A 90 -6.17 4.57 -10.98
C ALA A 90 -6.76 3.63 -9.92
N PRO A 91 -7.04 4.10 -8.70
CA PRO A 91 -6.82 5.46 -8.22
C PRO A 91 -5.37 5.74 -7.82
N ALA A 92 -5.09 6.98 -7.49
CA ALA A 92 -3.80 7.39 -6.93
C ALA A 92 -3.45 6.52 -5.73
N HIS A 93 -2.17 6.18 -5.57
CA HIS A 93 -1.76 5.35 -4.43
C HIS A 93 -0.31 5.62 -4.03
N ILE A 94 -0.01 5.29 -2.78
CA ILE A 94 1.34 5.37 -2.23
C ILE A 94 1.80 3.94 -1.95
N HIS A 95 3.00 3.60 -2.45
CA HIS A 95 3.66 2.35 -2.10
C HIS A 95 4.41 2.53 -0.79
N LEU A 96 4.24 1.61 0.14
CA LEU A 96 5.03 1.51 1.36
C LEU A 96 5.81 0.22 1.29
N ILE A 97 7.13 0.32 1.22
CA ILE A 97 8.00 -0.84 0.95
C ILE A 97 9.06 -0.97 2.02
N PRO A 98 9.05 -2.07 2.80
CA PRO A 98 10.14 -2.33 3.74
C PRO A 98 11.45 -2.47 2.97
N MET A 99 12.51 -1.80 3.41
CA MET A 99 13.77 -1.82 2.68
C MET A 99 14.98 -1.89 3.59
N GLU A 100 16.03 -2.54 3.08
CA GLU A 100 17.36 -2.56 3.67
C GLU A 100 18.32 -1.72 2.83
N ASN A 101 18.09 -1.66 1.52
CA ASN A 101 18.92 -0.90 0.58
C ASN A 101 18.08 -0.45 -0.61
N GLU A 102 18.66 0.39 -1.46
CA GLU A 102 17.95 0.98 -2.59
C GLU A 102 17.47 -0.05 -3.61
N TYR A 103 18.15 -1.17 -3.74
CA TYR A 103 17.75 -2.22 -4.68
C TYR A 103 16.36 -2.78 -4.33
N ASP A 104 16.01 -2.79 -3.03
CA ASP A 104 14.74 -3.35 -2.58
C ASP A 104 13.53 -2.60 -3.15
N VAL A 105 13.70 -1.34 -3.54
CA VAL A 105 12.62 -0.54 -4.11
C VAL A 105 12.73 -0.39 -5.63
N ASP A 106 13.56 -1.19 -6.28
CA ASP A 106 13.68 -1.21 -7.73
C ASP A 106 12.62 -2.12 -8.32
N PHE A 107 11.66 -1.54 -9.03
CA PHE A 107 10.54 -2.31 -9.60
C PHE A 107 10.97 -3.27 -10.72
N ARG A 108 12.23 -3.18 -11.17
CA ARG A 108 12.77 -4.09 -12.19
C ARG A 108 13.39 -5.34 -11.61
N LYS A 109 13.56 -5.40 -10.30
CA LYS A 109 14.19 -6.56 -9.65
C LYS A 109 13.30 -7.79 -9.76
N VAL A 110 13.89 -8.97 -9.54
CA VAL A 110 13.13 -10.21 -9.41
C VAL A 110 12.31 -10.11 -8.12
N LYS A 111 11.01 -10.27 -8.25
CA LYS A 111 10.09 -10.12 -7.12
C LYS A 111 9.92 -11.41 -6.36
N PRO A 112 9.87 -11.36 -5.03
CA PRO A 112 9.55 -12.54 -4.24
C PRO A 112 8.12 -12.97 -4.51
N LYS A 113 7.84 -14.26 -4.28
CA LYS A 113 6.50 -14.81 -4.44
C LYS A 113 6.04 -15.37 -3.10
N PHE A 114 4.78 -15.12 -2.78
CA PHE A 114 4.19 -15.59 -1.54
C PHE A 114 2.89 -16.32 -1.83
N THR A 115 2.58 -17.30 -1.00
CA THR A 115 1.30 -18.01 -1.08
C THR A 115 0.20 -17.14 -0.48
N PRO A 116 -1.08 -17.42 -0.79
CA PRO A 116 -2.18 -16.71 -0.14
C PRO A 116 -2.11 -16.77 1.38
N GLU A 117 -1.68 -17.91 1.94
CA GLU A 117 -1.54 -18.08 3.38
C GLU A 117 -0.47 -17.16 3.94
N GLU A 118 0.64 -16.98 3.21
CA GLU A 118 1.71 -16.08 3.62
C GLU A 118 1.27 -14.63 3.57
N PHE A 119 0.51 -14.24 2.53
CA PHE A 119 -0.06 -12.90 2.45
C PHE A 119 -1.01 -12.65 3.62
N GLU A 120 -1.88 -13.61 3.92
CA GLU A 120 -2.85 -13.49 5.02
C GLU A 120 -2.13 -13.32 6.36
N GLU A 121 -1.09 -14.12 6.59
CA GLU A 121 -0.30 -14.03 7.82
C GLU A 121 0.39 -12.68 7.94
N THR A 122 1.00 -12.20 6.86
CA THR A 122 1.69 -10.91 6.85
C THR A 122 0.71 -9.77 7.13
N ALA A 123 -0.45 -9.78 6.48
CA ALA A 123 -1.48 -8.77 6.71
C ALA A 123 -1.96 -8.78 8.15
N ARG A 124 -2.20 -9.98 8.70
CA ARG A 124 -2.62 -10.15 10.09
C ARG A 124 -1.60 -9.57 11.06
N MET A 125 -0.31 -9.89 10.84
CA MET A 125 0.77 -9.37 11.68
C MET A 125 0.78 -7.84 11.71
N ILE A 126 0.65 -7.24 10.55
CA ILE A 126 0.73 -5.77 10.45
C ILE A 126 -0.49 -5.13 11.10
N ARG A 127 -1.70 -5.71 10.92
CA ARG A 127 -2.92 -5.20 11.54
C ARG A 127 -2.83 -5.19 13.06
N GLU A 128 -2.21 -6.20 13.62
CA GLU A 128 -2.07 -6.32 15.07
C GLU A 128 -0.97 -5.39 15.59
#